data_3bb9af576ffdd277d0c78945511a5759
#
_entry.id   3bb9af576ffdd277d0c78945511a5759
#
_cell.length_a   1.000
_cell.length_b   1.000
_cell.length_c   1.000
_cell.angle_alpha   90.00
_cell.angle_beta   90.00
_cell.angle_gamma   90.00
#
_symmetry.space_group_name_H-M   'P 1'
#
loop_
_entity.id
_entity.type
_entity.pdbx_description
1 polymer ?
#
loop_
_entity_poly.entity_id
_entity_poly.type
_entity_poly.pdbx_seq_one_letter_code
_entity_poly.pdbx_strand_id
1 'polypeptide(L)'
;MSLKYQAPRGTRDLLPGEIERWQWAEARARDVLDHYGYREIRTPIFEEYELFARSSGEGSDVVQKEMYRFTDLGERELALRPEGTASVCRAYLQHGMAQQGRIHRLWYLGPMFRYGRPQKGRYRQFWQVGAEIIGSGAPGADVEIIALFVDLFEAWGFKDLSVAINSLGTPAVREQYAEKLREWLAPGRGKLSADSQARLETNPLRVLDTKDPDEQALLRGDGGLGPLPHLMDVLDDESREHFAAVRAGLTALGIGHEIDHGLVRGLDYYTRTAFEVHDRSLGAQSALGGGGRYDGLIEALGGPATPGVGFSIGLDRVLMMVEEKGYAPTPSPGGIYIVAMDATRLVAPMLARALRQVYTVDYDLEGRGLNAQMKAADKGGARAVMLLGDEEWQRGEVVLKELRTGAQQTVPLDGIVEALDRILLGEMNGTEAGE
;
A
#
# COMPACT_ATOMS: atom_id res chain seq x y z
N MET A 1 34.07 5.95 11.35
CA MET A 1 34.45 5.19 10.13
C MET A 1 33.25 5.16 9.21
N SER A 2 33.38 5.59 7.95
CA SER A 2 32.28 5.40 6.99
C SER A 2 32.22 3.91 6.62
N LEU A 3 31.02 3.34 6.65
CA LEU A 3 30.81 1.95 6.22
C LEU A 3 31.13 1.85 4.72
N LYS A 4 31.80 0.75 4.33
CA LYS A 4 32.19 0.49 2.93
C LYS A 4 30.97 0.25 2.04
N TYR A 5 29.92 -0.35 2.60
CA TYR A 5 28.67 -0.67 1.89
C TYR A 5 27.49 -0.09 2.66
N GLN A 6 26.57 0.51 1.94
CA GLN A 6 25.33 1.10 2.44
C GLN A 6 24.20 0.78 1.47
N ALA A 7 22.95 0.85 1.93
CA ALA A 7 21.81 0.75 1.04
C ALA A 7 21.90 1.80 -0.08
N PRO A 8 21.55 1.46 -1.33
CA PRO A 8 21.54 2.42 -2.43
C PRO A 8 20.67 3.63 -2.12
N ARG A 9 21.07 4.80 -2.65
CA ARG A 9 20.32 6.04 -2.43
C ARG A 9 18.85 5.90 -2.83
N GLY A 10 17.94 6.21 -1.93
CA GLY A 10 16.49 6.13 -2.14
C GLY A 10 15.91 4.75 -1.85
N THR A 11 16.71 3.83 -1.31
CA THR A 11 16.23 2.58 -0.71
C THR A 11 16.51 2.59 0.79
N ARG A 12 15.91 1.66 1.52
CA ARG A 12 16.14 1.48 2.97
C ARG A 12 15.89 0.04 3.40
N ASP A 13 16.45 -0.32 4.52
CA ASP A 13 16.14 -1.56 5.21
C ASP A 13 14.94 -1.32 6.14
N LEU A 14 14.07 -2.31 6.28
CA LEU A 14 13.01 -2.35 7.27
C LEU A 14 13.48 -3.21 8.44
N LEU A 15 13.81 -2.59 9.55
CA LEU A 15 14.42 -3.27 10.69
C LEU A 15 13.37 -3.71 11.72
N PRO A 16 13.73 -4.67 12.63
CA PRO A 16 12.89 -5.00 13.78
C PRO A 16 12.50 -3.74 14.58
N GLY A 17 11.25 -3.66 14.98
CA GLY A 17 10.64 -2.46 15.58
C GLY A 17 9.87 -1.61 14.56
N GLU A 18 10.29 -1.58 13.30
CA GLU A 18 9.55 -0.94 12.21
C GLU A 18 8.73 -1.95 11.42
N ILE A 19 9.31 -3.13 11.13
CA ILE A 19 8.68 -4.14 10.26
C ILE A 19 7.35 -4.65 10.81
N GLU A 20 7.14 -4.66 12.12
CA GLU A 20 5.90 -5.11 12.75
C GLU A 20 4.71 -4.21 12.37
N ARG A 21 4.95 -2.90 12.18
CA ARG A 21 3.92 -1.97 11.70
C ARG A 21 3.56 -2.25 10.24
N TRP A 22 4.54 -2.64 9.43
CA TRP A 22 4.32 -3.07 8.06
C TRP A 22 3.46 -4.32 8.03
N GLN A 23 3.83 -5.34 8.80
CA GLN A 23 3.07 -6.59 8.91
C GLN A 23 1.63 -6.34 9.38
N TRP A 24 1.43 -5.42 10.33
CA TRP A 24 0.10 -5.02 10.74
C TRP A 24 -0.70 -4.38 9.60
N ALA A 25 -0.11 -3.44 8.88
CA ALA A 25 -0.81 -2.77 7.79
C ALA A 25 -1.11 -3.73 6.62
N GLU A 26 -0.18 -4.63 6.32
CA GLU A 26 -0.35 -5.69 5.33
C GLU A 26 -1.45 -6.68 5.72
N ALA A 27 -1.49 -7.09 6.99
CA ALA A 27 -2.54 -7.97 7.50
C ALA A 27 -3.92 -7.32 7.41
N ARG A 28 -4.05 -6.03 7.80
CA ARG A 28 -5.30 -5.28 7.66
C ARG A 28 -5.76 -5.18 6.21
N ALA A 29 -4.82 -4.89 5.29
CA ALA A 29 -5.15 -4.84 3.86
C ALA A 29 -5.64 -6.20 3.36
N ARG A 30 -4.96 -7.29 3.74
CA ARG A 30 -5.36 -8.65 3.37
C ARG A 30 -6.76 -8.98 3.88
N ASP A 31 -7.05 -8.71 5.14
CA ASP A 31 -8.36 -8.96 5.74
C ASP A 31 -9.50 -8.28 4.96
N VAL A 32 -9.34 -7.01 4.61
CA VAL A 32 -10.33 -6.27 3.81
C VAL A 32 -10.48 -6.89 2.41
N LEU A 33 -9.38 -7.13 1.71
CA LEU A 33 -9.37 -7.68 0.36
C LEU A 33 -9.99 -9.08 0.30
N ASP A 34 -9.71 -9.92 1.30
CA ASP A 34 -10.29 -11.26 1.41
C ASP A 34 -11.82 -11.19 1.66
N HIS A 35 -12.29 -10.24 2.50
CA HIS A 35 -13.72 -10.03 2.71
C HIS A 35 -14.46 -9.53 1.46
N TYR A 36 -13.79 -8.78 0.59
CA TYR A 36 -14.30 -8.39 -0.73
C TYR A 36 -14.23 -9.52 -1.77
N GLY A 37 -13.63 -10.66 -1.41
CA GLY A 37 -13.48 -11.82 -2.30
C GLY A 37 -12.41 -11.66 -3.37
N TYR A 38 -11.44 -10.75 -3.18
CA TYR A 38 -10.28 -10.63 -4.05
C TYR A 38 -9.28 -11.72 -3.80
N ARG A 39 -8.60 -12.18 -4.85
CA ARG A 39 -7.57 -13.21 -4.77
C ARG A 39 -6.18 -12.62 -5.01
N GLU A 40 -5.22 -13.02 -4.18
CA GLU A 40 -3.84 -12.55 -4.32
C GLU A 40 -3.22 -13.08 -5.61
N ILE A 41 -2.55 -12.18 -6.33
CA ILE A 41 -1.66 -12.50 -7.44
C ILE A 41 -0.27 -11.94 -7.17
N ARG A 42 0.77 -12.71 -7.46
CA ARG A 42 2.16 -12.26 -7.37
C ARG A 42 2.81 -12.38 -8.74
N THR A 43 3.23 -11.26 -9.29
CA THR A 43 3.94 -11.17 -10.55
C THR A 43 5.45 -10.99 -10.31
N PRO A 44 6.32 -11.30 -11.30
CA PRO A 44 7.74 -10.99 -11.19
C PRO A 44 8.01 -9.52 -10.88
N ILE A 45 9.14 -9.23 -10.25
CA ILE A 45 9.56 -7.84 -9.96
C ILE A 45 10.23 -7.17 -11.16
N PHE A 46 10.58 -7.91 -12.17
CA PHE A 46 11.08 -7.41 -13.45
C PHE A 46 10.32 -8.07 -14.60
N GLU A 47 10.16 -7.33 -15.68
CA GLU A 47 9.41 -7.72 -16.88
C GLU A 47 10.18 -7.21 -18.09
N GLU A 48 9.73 -7.58 -19.29
CA GLU A 48 10.21 -6.94 -20.51
C GLU A 48 9.89 -5.43 -20.49
N TYR A 49 10.87 -4.61 -20.83
CA TYR A 49 10.69 -3.15 -20.85
C TYR A 49 9.48 -2.71 -21.66
N GLU A 50 9.26 -3.38 -22.79
CA GLU A 50 8.18 -3.06 -23.73
C GLU A 50 6.80 -3.19 -23.09
N LEU A 51 6.61 -4.08 -22.11
CA LEU A 51 5.36 -4.19 -21.34
C LEU A 51 4.96 -2.84 -20.74
N PHE A 52 5.90 -2.18 -20.07
CA PHE A 52 5.62 -0.90 -19.43
C PHE A 52 5.61 0.27 -20.40
N ALA A 53 6.42 0.24 -21.46
CA ALA A 53 6.41 1.26 -22.50
C ALA A 53 5.04 1.31 -23.20
N ARG A 54 4.49 0.14 -23.56
CA ARG A 54 3.16 0.05 -24.18
C ARG A 54 2.02 0.37 -23.23
N SER A 55 2.10 -0.07 -21.97
CA SER A 55 1.01 0.15 -21.01
C SER A 55 0.94 1.59 -20.52
N SER A 56 2.06 2.15 -20.11
CA SER A 56 2.10 3.47 -19.46
C SER A 56 2.19 4.64 -20.44
N GLY A 57 2.41 4.33 -21.74
CA GLY A 57 2.67 5.30 -22.79
C GLY A 57 4.15 5.71 -22.84
N GLU A 58 4.74 5.65 -24.04
CA GLU A 58 6.15 6.02 -24.25
C GLU A 58 6.48 7.46 -23.78
N GLY A 59 5.51 8.37 -23.85
CA GLY A 59 5.65 9.75 -23.40
C GLY A 59 5.48 9.99 -21.91
N SER A 60 5.18 8.95 -21.12
CA SER A 60 4.97 9.09 -19.68
C SER A 60 6.27 9.37 -18.93
N ASP A 61 6.22 10.21 -17.89
CA ASP A 61 7.40 10.47 -17.05
C ASP A 61 7.96 9.19 -16.42
N VAL A 62 7.09 8.22 -16.12
CA VAL A 62 7.48 6.91 -15.58
C VAL A 62 8.40 6.18 -16.56
N VAL A 63 8.02 6.11 -17.85
CA VAL A 63 8.80 5.43 -18.89
C VAL A 63 10.05 6.21 -19.24
N GLN A 64 9.92 7.52 -19.42
CA GLN A 64 11.01 8.38 -19.92
C GLN A 64 12.10 8.66 -18.87
N LYS A 65 11.72 8.84 -17.59
CA LYS A 65 12.61 9.39 -16.57
C LYS A 65 12.79 8.51 -15.33
N GLU A 66 11.83 7.63 -15.01
CA GLU A 66 11.79 6.98 -13.70
C GLU A 66 12.01 5.45 -13.75
N MET A 67 12.03 4.83 -14.92
CA MET A 67 12.15 3.36 -15.02
C MET A 67 13.58 2.88 -14.86
N TYR A 68 13.79 1.82 -14.05
CA TYR A 68 15.05 1.10 -13.98
C TYR A 68 15.09 0.07 -15.11
N ARG A 69 15.94 0.32 -16.12
CA ARG A 69 16.16 -0.55 -17.28
C ARG A 69 17.52 -1.24 -17.18
N PHE A 70 17.59 -2.46 -17.66
CA PHE A 70 18.84 -3.22 -17.76
C PHE A 70 18.71 -4.30 -18.85
N THR A 71 19.84 -4.71 -19.40
CA THR A 71 19.91 -5.80 -20.36
C THR A 71 20.40 -7.06 -19.63
N ASP A 72 19.72 -8.18 -19.81
CA ASP A 72 20.16 -9.45 -19.23
C ASP A 72 21.25 -10.13 -20.08
N LEU A 73 21.77 -11.25 -19.58
CA LEU A 73 22.80 -12.02 -20.29
C LEU A 73 22.32 -12.62 -21.63
N GLY A 74 21.01 -12.66 -21.87
CA GLY A 74 20.38 -13.08 -23.10
C GLY A 74 20.04 -11.92 -24.04
N GLU A 75 20.61 -10.74 -23.80
CA GLU A 75 20.41 -9.51 -24.57
C GLU A 75 18.96 -8.99 -24.58
N ARG A 76 18.13 -9.38 -23.59
CA ARG A 76 16.75 -8.89 -23.47
C ARG A 76 16.72 -7.60 -22.67
N GLU A 77 15.95 -6.62 -23.17
CA GLU A 77 15.68 -5.37 -22.46
C GLU A 77 14.61 -5.59 -21.39
N LEU A 78 15.02 -5.50 -20.15
CA LEU A 78 14.19 -5.68 -18.97
C LEU A 78 14.05 -4.38 -18.17
N ALA A 79 13.01 -4.30 -17.36
CA ALA A 79 12.83 -3.22 -16.40
C ALA A 79 12.31 -3.75 -15.06
N LEU A 80 12.75 -3.13 -13.95
CA LEU A 80 12.08 -3.32 -12.68
C LEU A 80 10.71 -2.66 -12.74
N ARG A 81 9.67 -3.36 -12.28
CA ARG A 81 8.29 -2.89 -12.38
C ARG A 81 8.07 -1.55 -11.65
N PRO A 82 7.61 -0.51 -12.35
CA PRO A 82 7.32 0.79 -11.74
C PRO A 82 5.92 0.85 -11.12
N GLU A 83 5.04 -0.13 -11.44
CA GLU A 83 3.66 -0.30 -10.99
C GLU A 83 3.21 -1.75 -11.19
N GLY A 84 2.04 -2.13 -10.70
CA GLY A 84 1.57 -3.52 -10.71
C GLY A 84 0.57 -3.88 -11.80
N THR A 85 -0.23 -2.93 -12.27
CA THR A 85 -1.39 -3.16 -13.16
C THR A 85 -0.99 -3.83 -14.47
N ALA A 86 0.07 -3.33 -15.14
CA ALA A 86 0.56 -3.91 -16.40
C ALA A 86 1.00 -5.37 -16.22
N SER A 87 1.71 -5.68 -15.13
CA SER A 87 2.13 -7.05 -14.82
C SER A 87 0.94 -7.98 -14.56
N VAL A 88 -0.12 -7.48 -13.89
CA VAL A 88 -1.36 -8.23 -13.67
C VAL A 88 -2.08 -8.48 -15.00
N CYS A 89 -2.22 -7.47 -15.87
CA CYS A 89 -2.82 -7.62 -17.18
C CYS A 89 -2.04 -8.61 -18.06
N ARG A 90 -0.70 -8.56 -18.05
CA ARG A 90 0.15 -9.54 -18.76
C ARG A 90 -0.07 -10.95 -18.22
N ALA A 91 -0.13 -11.13 -16.88
CA ALA A 91 -0.41 -12.43 -16.28
C ALA A 91 -1.80 -12.95 -16.64
N TYR A 92 -2.82 -12.09 -16.64
CA TYR A 92 -4.17 -12.40 -17.07
C TYR A 92 -4.19 -12.98 -18.49
N LEU A 93 -3.48 -12.35 -19.43
CA LEU A 93 -3.36 -12.81 -20.81
C LEU A 93 -2.55 -14.12 -20.91
N GLN A 94 -1.36 -14.16 -20.33
CA GLN A 94 -0.44 -15.29 -20.43
C GLN A 94 -1.03 -16.58 -19.90
N HIS A 95 -1.84 -16.51 -18.83
CA HIS A 95 -2.45 -17.68 -18.21
C HIS A 95 -3.87 -17.97 -18.67
N GLY A 96 -4.36 -17.26 -19.70
CA GLY A 96 -5.69 -17.48 -20.28
C GLY A 96 -6.82 -17.34 -19.24
N MET A 97 -6.68 -16.40 -18.30
CA MET A 97 -7.62 -16.29 -17.19
C MET A 97 -9.05 -15.98 -17.66
N ALA A 98 -9.22 -15.31 -18.81
CA ALA A 98 -10.53 -15.09 -19.43
C ALA A 98 -11.35 -16.37 -19.62
N GLN A 99 -10.69 -17.52 -19.77
CA GLN A 99 -11.35 -18.83 -19.93
C GLN A 99 -11.78 -19.44 -18.57
N GLN A 100 -11.26 -18.94 -17.46
CA GLN A 100 -11.54 -19.44 -16.12
C GLN A 100 -12.72 -18.72 -15.46
N GLY A 101 -13.16 -17.59 -16.01
CA GLY A 101 -14.26 -16.79 -15.53
C GLY A 101 -14.39 -15.47 -16.28
N ARG A 102 -15.58 -14.87 -16.21
CA ARG A 102 -15.83 -13.60 -16.90
C ARG A 102 -15.21 -12.41 -16.15
N ILE A 103 -15.28 -12.41 -14.84
CA ILE A 103 -14.82 -11.31 -13.98
C ILE A 103 -13.79 -11.85 -13.01
N HIS A 104 -12.64 -11.19 -12.92
CA HIS A 104 -11.57 -11.51 -12.01
C HIS A 104 -11.34 -10.34 -11.07
N ARG A 105 -11.38 -10.64 -9.76
CA ARG A 105 -11.01 -9.74 -8.67
C ARG A 105 -9.64 -10.16 -8.15
N LEU A 106 -8.63 -9.37 -8.47
CA LEU A 106 -7.24 -9.66 -8.15
C LEU A 106 -6.67 -8.56 -7.29
N TRP A 107 -5.78 -8.93 -6.36
CA TRP A 107 -5.02 -7.97 -5.59
C TRP A 107 -3.56 -8.39 -5.47
N TYR A 108 -2.69 -7.43 -5.29
CA TYR A 108 -1.26 -7.66 -5.13
C TYR A 108 -0.67 -6.77 -4.05
N LEU A 109 0.42 -7.27 -3.44
CA LEU A 109 1.28 -6.52 -2.53
C LEU A 109 2.73 -6.82 -2.89
N GLY A 110 3.54 -5.78 -3.02
CA GLY A 110 4.94 -5.98 -3.33
C GLY A 110 5.72 -4.71 -3.65
N PRO A 111 7.05 -4.85 -3.82
CA PRO A 111 7.92 -3.72 -4.13
C PRO A 111 7.75 -3.26 -5.57
N MET A 112 7.79 -1.92 -5.74
CA MET A 112 7.84 -1.22 -7.02
C MET A 112 9.09 -0.33 -7.05
N PHE A 113 9.50 0.08 -8.25
CA PHE A 113 10.78 0.74 -8.43
C PHE A 113 10.64 1.95 -9.36
N ARG A 114 10.98 3.15 -8.86
CA ARG A 114 10.99 4.37 -9.68
C ARG A 114 12.21 5.22 -9.35
N TYR A 115 12.95 5.65 -10.36
CA TYR A 115 14.12 6.51 -10.22
C TYR A 115 13.71 7.97 -9.97
N GLY A 116 12.79 8.19 -9.04
CA GLY A 116 12.34 9.53 -8.65
C GLY A 116 13.34 10.23 -7.72
N ARG A 117 13.15 11.55 -7.53
CA ARG A 117 13.90 12.30 -6.52
C ARG A 117 13.46 11.83 -5.12
N PRO A 118 14.36 11.26 -4.30
CA PRO A 118 13.99 10.78 -2.97
C PRO A 118 13.56 11.96 -2.06
N GLN A 119 12.47 11.76 -1.35
CA GLN A 119 11.97 12.66 -0.30
C GLN A 119 11.21 11.84 0.74
N LYS A 120 10.83 12.46 1.86
CA LYS A 120 10.09 11.77 2.93
C LYS A 120 8.82 11.09 2.35
N GLY A 121 8.69 9.78 2.56
CA GLY A 121 7.58 8.96 2.03
C GLY A 121 7.64 8.66 0.52
N ARG A 122 8.71 9.06 -0.20
CA ARG A 122 8.92 8.74 -1.62
C ARG A 122 10.30 8.13 -1.82
N TYR A 123 10.32 6.82 -1.98
CA TYR A 123 11.52 6.02 -2.16
C TYR A 123 11.67 5.56 -3.61
N ARG A 124 12.86 5.09 -3.97
CA ARG A 124 13.13 4.47 -5.27
C ARG A 124 12.72 3.01 -5.33
N GLN A 125 12.76 2.33 -4.20
CA GLN A 125 12.06 1.08 -3.95
C GLN A 125 10.98 1.39 -2.91
N PHE A 126 9.74 1.13 -3.23
CA PHE A 126 8.57 1.39 -2.38
C PHE A 126 7.57 0.26 -2.54
N TRP A 127 6.68 0.11 -1.59
CA TRP A 127 5.69 -0.98 -1.61
C TRP A 127 4.32 -0.47 -2.01
N GLN A 128 3.62 -1.27 -2.83
CA GLN A 128 2.24 -0.99 -3.19
C GLN A 128 1.33 -2.14 -2.82
N VAL A 129 0.15 -1.80 -2.32
CA VAL A 129 -1.06 -2.62 -2.34
C VAL A 129 -1.88 -2.14 -3.53
N GLY A 130 -2.32 -3.05 -4.38
CA GLY A 130 -3.21 -2.73 -5.50
C GLY A 130 -4.29 -3.77 -5.69
N ALA A 131 -5.40 -3.36 -6.28
CA ALA A 131 -6.51 -4.24 -6.61
C ALA A 131 -7.07 -3.91 -7.99
N GLU A 132 -7.46 -4.96 -8.71
CA GLU A 132 -7.90 -4.90 -10.10
C GLU A 132 -9.17 -5.73 -10.28
N ILE A 133 -10.19 -5.17 -10.95
CA ILE A 133 -11.33 -5.91 -11.51
C ILE A 133 -11.13 -5.96 -13.02
N ILE A 134 -10.97 -7.16 -13.57
CA ILE A 134 -10.80 -7.39 -14.99
C ILE A 134 -12.03 -8.14 -15.54
N GLY A 135 -12.58 -7.69 -16.65
CA GLY A 135 -13.69 -8.33 -17.36
C GLY A 135 -15.06 -7.68 -17.15
N SER A 136 -15.14 -6.58 -16.38
CA SER A 136 -16.40 -5.84 -16.17
C SER A 136 -16.31 -4.40 -16.68
N GLY A 137 -17.14 -4.05 -17.67
CA GLY A 137 -17.35 -2.66 -18.11
C GLY A 137 -18.49 -1.95 -17.37
N ALA A 138 -19.16 -2.61 -16.43
CA ALA A 138 -20.30 -2.04 -15.73
C ALA A 138 -19.87 -1.01 -14.65
N PRO A 139 -20.63 0.06 -14.43
CA PRO A 139 -20.33 1.09 -13.40
C PRO A 139 -20.21 0.54 -11.98
N GLY A 140 -20.86 -0.61 -11.69
CA GLY A 140 -20.76 -1.28 -10.39
C GLY A 140 -19.34 -1.73 -10.03
N ALA A 141 -18.50 -2.02 -11.04
CA ALA A 141 -17.10 -2.35 -10.78
C ALA A 141 -16.29 -1.13 -10.33
N ASP A 142 -16.57 0.04 -10.88
CA ASP A 142 -15.95 1.30 -10.45
C ASP A 142 -16.36 1.66 -9.01
N VAL A 143 -17.65 1.48 -8.71
CA VAL A 143 -18.18 1.71 -7.35
C VAL A 143 -17.52 0.76 -6.35
N GLU A 144 -17.39 -0.53 -6.68
CA GLU A 144 -16.75 -1.52 -5.81
C GLU A 144 -15.27 -1.19 -5.56
N ILE A 145 -14.52 -0.82 -6.60
CA ILE A 145 -13.10 -0.45 -6.49
C ILE A 145 -12.91 0.79 -5.62
N ILE A 146 -13.76 1.80 -5.76
CA ILE A 146 -13.70 3.02 -4.94
C ILE A 146 -14.08 2.71 -3.49
N ALA A 147 -15.12 1.92 -3.26
CA ALA A 147 -15.52 1.49 -1.92
C ALA A 147 -14.40 0.70 -1.24
N LEU A 148 -13.84 -0.29 -1.92
CA LEU A 148 -12.70 -1.07 -1.41
C LEU A 148 -11.50 -0.18 -1.04
N PHE A 149 -11.20 0.85 -1.86
CA PHE A 149 -10.14 1.79 -1.56
C PHE A 149 -10.41 2.56 -0.25
N VAL A 150 -11.63 3.05 -0.07
CA VAL A 150 -12.05 3.77 1.15
C VAL A 150 -11.96 2.85 2.36
N ASP A 151 -12.50 1.63 2.27
CA ASP A 151 -12.52 0.66 3.37
C ASP A 151 -11.10 0.22 3.79
N LEU A 152 -10.15 0.15 2.86
CA LEU A 152 -8.74 -0.09 3.20
C LEU A 152 -8.18 1.02 4.09
N PHE A 153 -8.45 2.29 3.76
CA PHE A 153 -7.99 3.40 4.58
C PHE A 153 -8.71 3.46 5.93
N GLU A 154 -10.01 3.14 5.97
CA GLU A 154 -10.76 3.04 7.22
C GLU A 154 -10.21 1.92 8.12
N ALA A 155 -9.82 0.78 7.55
CA ALA A 155 -9.18 -0.32 8.29
C ALA A 155 -7.81 0.06 8.87
N TRP A 156 -7.10 1.02 8.26
CA TRP A 156 -5.88 1.62 8.79
C TRP A 156 -6.13 2.78 9.76
N GLY A 157 -7.41 3.11 10.06
CA GLY A 157 -7.81 4.09 11.06
C GLY A 157 -8.13 5.49 10.55
N PHE A 158 -8.10 5.72 9.24
CA PHE A 158 -8.50 7.01 8.65
C PHE A 158 -10.03 7.16 8.71
N LYS A 159 -10.52 8.36 9.04
CA LYS A 159 -11.96 8.60 9.26
C LYS A 159 -12.54 9.75 8.45
N ASP A 160 -11.73 10.70 8.04
CA ASP A 160 -12.19 11.92 7.34
C ASP A 160 -11.74 11.88 5.88
N LEU A 161 -12.29 10.89 5.17
CA LEU A 161 -11.98 10.66 3.77
C LEU A 161 -12.92 11.44 2.84
N SER A 162 -12.38 11.91 1.72
CA SER A 162 -13.17 12.44 0.60
C SER A 162 -12.66 11.85 -0.71
N VAL A 163 -13.59 11.59 -1.62
CA VAL A 163 -13.28 11.01 -2.92
C VAL A 163 -13.48 12.06 -4.00
N ALA A 164 -12.41 12.44 -4.68
CA ALA A 164 -12.48 13.21 -5.91
C ALA A 164 -12.64 12.26 -7.09
N ILE A 165 -13.60 12.51 -7.96
CA ILE A 165 -13.87 11.69 -9.15
C ILE A 165 -13.97 12.53 -10.41
N ASN A 166 -13.55 11.96 -11.53
CA ASN A 166 -13.72 12.54 -12.86
C ASN A 166 -14.04 11.46 -13.89
N SER A 167 -14.56 11.86 -15.03
CA SER A 167 -14.63 10.97 -16.20
C SER A 167 -13.66 11.46 -17.26
N LEU A 168 -12.75 10.58 -17.68
CA LEU A 168 -11.80 10.84 -18.77
C LEU A 168 -12.38 10.49 -20.15
N GLY A 169 -13.62 10.02 -20.19
CA GLY A 169 -14.30 9.61 -21.42
C GLY A 169 -13.63 8.44 -22.14
N THR A 170 -14.09 8.20 -23.36
CA THR A 170 -13.46 7.27 -24.30
C THR A 170 -12.21 7.90 -24.94
N PRO A 171 -11.35 7.12 -25.64
CA PRO A 171 -10.23 7.69 -26.42
C PRO A 171 -10.65 8.80 -27.38
N ALA A 172 -11.78 8.62 -28.06
CA ALA A 172 -12.32 9.63 -28.99
C ALA A 172 -12.73 10.94 -28.29
N VAL A 173 -13.38 10.82 -27.14
CA VAL A 173 -13.74 11.97 -26.28
C VAL A 173 -12.47 12.71 -25.80
N ARG A 174 -11.44 11.96 -25.41
CA ARG A 174 -10.16 12.56 -24.98
C ARG A 174 -9.47 13.32 -26.10
N GLU A 175 -9.51 12.81 -27.33
CA GLU A 175 -8.94 13.50 -28.49
C GLU A 175 -9.66 14.82 -28.76
N GLN A 176 -10.99 14.81 -28.77
CA GLN A 176 -11.80 16.03 -28.90
C GLN A 176 -11.50 17.05 -27.80
N TYR A 177 -11.36 16.58 -26.57
CA TYR A 177 -11.00 17.46 -25.44
C TYR A 177 -9.58 17.99 -25.55
N ALA A 178 -8.63 17.17 -26.00
CA ALA A 178 -7.25 17.57 -26.24
C ALA A 178 -7.16 18.71 -27.26
N GLU A 179 -7.96 18.65 -28.34
CA GLU A 179 -8.05 19.75 -29.33
C GLU A 179 -8.60 21.03 -28.69
N LYS A 180 -9.74 20.92 -27.97
CA LYS A 180 -10.30 22.08 -27.24
C LYS A 180 -9.31 22.69 -26.25
N LEU A 181 -8.55 21.86 -25.54
CA LEU A 181 -7.55 22.31 -24.59
C LEU A 181 -6.38 23.02 -25.26
N ARG A 182 -5.91 22.52 -26.43
CA ARG A 182 -4.90 23.19 -27.25
C ARG A 182 -5.39 24.56 -27.73
N GLU A 183 -6.61 24.63 -28.26
CA GLU A 183 -7.22 25.89 -28.69
C GLU A 183 -7.34 26.91 -27.56
N TRP A 184 -7.82 26.45 -26.40
CA TRP A 184 -8.00 27.26 -25.19
C TRP A 184 -6.66 27.79 -24.66
N LEU A 185 -5.59 26.94 -24.64
CA LEU A 185 -4.25 27.32 -24.19
C LEU A 185 -3.45 28.13 -25.23
N ALA A 186 -3.85 28.16 -26.51
CA ALA A 186 -3.08 28.79 -27.56
C ALA A 186 -2.69 30.27 -27.25
N PRO A 187 -3.58 31.14 -26.72
CA PRO A 187 -3.21 32.51 -26.38
C PRO A 187 -2.23 32.63 -25.20
N GLY A 188 -2.25 31.63 -24.31
CA GLY A 188 -1.41 31.55 -23.11
C GLY A 188 -0.16 30.70 -23.28
N ARG A 189 0.09 30.09 -24.44
CA ARG A 189 1.19 29.15 -24.68
C ARG A 189 2.55 29.65 -24.26
N GLY A 190 2.84 30.93 -24.49
CA GLY A 190 4.10 31.54 -24.09
C GLY A 190 4.32 31.68 -22.58
N LYS A 191 3.29 31.44 -21.78
CA LYS A 191 3.36 31.46 -20.30
C LYS A 191 3.60 30.06 -19.72
N LEU A 192 3.53 29.02 -20.56
CA LEU A 192 3.78 27.62 -20.14
C LEU A 192 5.29 27.34 -20.11
N SER A 193 5.74 26.58 -19.15
CA SER A 193 7.09 25.99 -19.10
C SER A 193 7.40 25.16 -20.34
N ALA A 194 8.67 24.97 -20.66
CA ALA A 194 9.08 24.11 -21.77
C ALA A 194 8.53 22.68 -21.64
N ASP A 195 8.44 22.16 -20.41
CA ASP A 195 7.87 20.83 -20.12
C ASP A 195 6.37 20.78 -20.42
N SER A 196 5.61 21.80 -19.99
CA SER A 196 4.17 21.90 -20.27
C SER A 196 3.87 22.16 -21.74
N GLN A 197 4.74 22.91 -22.45
CA GLN A 197 4.62 23.06 -23.91
C GLN A 197 4.84 21.73 -24.64
N ALA A 198 5.82 20.93 -24.23
CA ALA A 198 6.06 19.60 -24.78
C ALA A 198 4.88 18.65 -24.49
N ARG A 199 4.31 18.71 -23.29
CA ARG A 199 3.10 17.96 -22.92
C ARG A 199 1.89 18.37 -23.75
N LEU A 200 1.74 19.66 -24.05
CA LEU A 200 0.64 20.16 -24.88
C LEU A 200 0.63 19.53 -26.29
N GLU A 201 1.80 19.20 -26.85
CA GLU A 201 1.91 18.52 -28.14
C GLU A 201 1.62 17.02 -28.03
N THR A 202 2.15 16.35 -27.00
CA THR A 202 2.08 14.89 -26.89
C THR A 202 0.84 14.39 -26.15
N ASN A 203 0.52 14.99 -25.01
CA ASN A 203 -0.66 14.67 -24.20
C ASN A 203 -1.15 15.92 -23.44
N PRO A 204 -2.02 16.73 -24.06
CA PRO A 204 -2.49 18.01 -23.49
C PRO A 204 -3.13 17.89 -22.11
N LEU A 205 -3.79 16.77 -21.81
CA LEU A 205 -4.44 16.56 -20.51
C LEU A 205 -3.43 16.59 -19.35
N ARG A 206 -2.17 16.25 -19.61
CA ARG A 206 -1.11 16.31 -18.58
C ARG A 206 -0.70 17.72 -18.18
N VAL A 207 -1.07 18.72 -18.96
CA VAL A 207 -0.87 20.12 -18.56
C VAL A 207 -1.73 20.46 -17.34
N LEU A 208 -2.87 19.79 -17.18
CA LEU A 208 -3.77 19.98 -16.02
C LEU A 208 -3.14 19.49 -14.70
N ASP A 209 -2.19 18.55 -14.75
CA ASP A 209 -1.45 18.05 -13.56
C ASP A 209 -0.16 18.87 -13.27
N THR A 210 -0.08 20.09 -13.78
CA THR A 210 1.07 20.95 -13.49
C THR A 210 1.14 21.29 -12.00
N LYS A 211 2.36 21.35 -11.45
CA LYS A 211 2.63 21.80 -10.08
C LYS A 211 3.24 23.20 -10.03
N ASP A 212 3.43 23.78 -11.19
CA ASP A 212 3.91 25.16 -11.31
C ASP A 212 2.80 26.13 -10.89
N PRO A 213 3.02 27.02 -9.90
CA PRO A 213 2.00 27.92 -9.38
C PRO A 213 1.48 28.91 -10.44
N ASP A 214 2.33 29.37 -11.35
CA ASP A 214 1.94 30.31 -12.40
C ASP A 214 1.07 29.64 -13.46
N GLU A 215 1.42 28.39 -13.82
CA GLU A 215 0.60 27.58 -14.70
C GLU A 215 -0.74 27.20 -14.06
N GLN A 216 -0.74 26.88 -12.76
CA GLN A 216 -1.99 26.64 -12.03
C GLN A 216 -2.88 27.88 -11.99
N ALA A 217 -2.31 29.07 -11.83
CA ALA A 217 -3.05 30.33 -11.92
C ALA A 217 -3.63 30.54 -13.33
N LEU A 218 -2.85 30.26 -14.37
CA LEU A 218 -3.29 30.30 -15.77
C LEU A 218 -4.49 29.32 -15.99
N LEU A 219 -4.41 28.11 -15.50
CA LEU A 219 -5.48 27.09 -15.61
C LEU A 219 -6.75 27.48 -14.84
N ARG A 220 -6.64 28.26 -13.76
CA ARG A 220 -7.81 28.82 -13.04
C ARG A 220 -8.45 30.02 -13.74
N GLY A 221 -7.89 30.46 -14.88
CA GLY A 221 -8.40 31.59 -15.64
C GLY A 221 -7.80 32.95 -15.28
N ASP A 222 -6.86 33.00 -14.32
CA ASP A 222 -6.20 34.26 -13.90
C ASP A 222 -5.34 34.89 -15.02
N GLY A 223 -5.02 34.13 -16.07
CA GLY A 223 -4.22 34.52 -17.20
C GLY A 223 -4.98 35.21 -18.38
N GLY A 224 -6.29 35.40 -18.25
CA GLY A 224 -7.13 35.98 -19.31
C GLY A 224 -7.60 35.02 -20.39
N LEU A 225 -7.49 33.69 -20.14
CA LEU A 225 -7.95 32.64 -21.05
C LEU A 225 -9.46 32.33 -20.93
N GLY A 226 -10.13 32.91 -19.94
CA GLY A 226 -11.49 32.52 -19.58
C GLY A 226 -11.55 31.18 -18.83
N PRO A 227 -12.75 30.66 -18.56
CA PRO A 227 -12.91 29.44 -17.80
C PRO A 227 -12.28 28.26 -18.55
N LEU A 228 -11.63 27.35 -17.78
CA LEU A 228 -11.09 26.10 -18.31
C LEU A 228 -12.24 25.26 -18.90
N PRO A 229 -12.13 24.80 -20.16
CA PRO A 229 -13.11 23.86 -20.70
C PRO A 229 -13.08 22.57 -19.90
N HIS A 230 -14.25 22.02 -19.57
CA HIS A 230 -14.34 20.77 -18.82
C HIS A 230 -14.48 19.58 -19.76
N LEU A 231 -13.81 18.49 -19.46
CA LEU A 231 -13.95 17.24 -20.22
C LEU A 231 -15.39 16.73 -20.16
N MET A 232 -16.09 16.98 -19.05
CA MET A 232 -17.51 16.66 -18.89
C MET A 232 -18.42 17.26 -19.96
N ASP A 233 -18.05 18.40 -20.57
CA ASP A 233 -18.83 19.10 -21.59
C ASP A 233 -18.80 18.39 -22.95
N VAL A 234 -17.82 17.50 -23.16
CA VAL A 234 -17.60 16.76 -24.42
C VAL A 234 -17.84 15.27 -24.29
N LEU A 235 -18.28 14.78 -23.11
CA LEU A 235 -18.59 13.37 -22.93
C LEU A 235 -19.67 12.92 -23.91
N ASP A 236 -19.47 11.75 -24.49
CA ASP A 236 -20.52 11.01 -25.17
C ASP A 236 -21.61 10.54 -24.17
N ASP A 237 -22.77 10.18 -24.68
CA ASP A 237 -23.93 9.81 -23.84
C ASP A 237 -23.59 8.56 -23.00
N GLU A 238 -22.89 7.57 -23.56
CA GLU A 238 -22.50 6.35 -22.84
C GLU A 238 -21.60 6.67 -21.64
N SER A 239 -20.56 7.51 -21.84
CA SER A 239 -19.65 7.92 -20.77
C SER A 239 -20.38 8.77 -19.71
N ARG A 240 -21.34 9.59 -20.13
CA ARG A 240 -22.16 10.40 -19.22
C ARG A 240 -23.07 9.54 -18.35
N GLU A 241 -23.76 8.57 -18.95
CA GLU A 241 -24.60 7.60 -18.23
C GLU A 241 -23.78 6.74 -17.28
N HIS A 242 -22.62 6.24 -17.72
CA HIS A 242 -21.71 5.47 -16.89
C HIS A 242 -21.27 6.27 -15.66
N PHE A 243 -20.84 7.52 -15.86
CA PHE A 243 -20.37 8.37 -14.75
C PHE A 243 -21.52 8.72 -13.80
N ALA A 244 -22.71 8.98 -14.31
CA ALA A 244 -23.91 9.21 -13.48
C ALA A 244 -24.25 7.99 -12.62
N ALA A 245 -24.13 6.77 -13.18
CA ALA A 245 -24.37 5.53 -12.46
C ALA A 245 -23.31 5.28 -11.38
N VAL A 246 -22.04 5.57 -11.64
CA VAL A 246 -20.96 5.51 -10.62
C VAL A 246 -21.28 6.44 -9.46
N ARG A 247 -21.63 7.69 -9.72
CA ARG A 247 -22.00 8.66 -8.69
C ARG A 247 -23.19 8.22 -7.85
N ALA A 248 -24.24 7.71 -8.52
CA ALA A 248 -25.41 7.19 -7.85
C ALA A 248 -25.07 6.01 -6.93
N GLY A 249 -24.20 5.10 -7.38
CA GLY A 249 -23.70 3.97 -6.59
C GLY A 249 -22.93 4.41 -5.35
N LEU A 250 -21.99 5.36 -5.49
CA LEU A 250 -21.25 5.91 -4.36
C LEU A 250 -22.16 6.60 -3.35
N THR A 251 -23.16 7.36 -3.83
CA THR A 251 -24.17 7.98 -2.97
C THR A 251 -24.98 6.94 -2.20
N ALA A 252 -25.38 5.85 -2.87
CA ALA A 252 -26.12 4.76 -2.22
C ALA A 252 -25.31 4.04 -1.13
N LEU A 253 -23.97 3.97 -1.27
CA LEU A 253 -23.07 3.44 -0.25
C LEU A 253 -22.75 4.47 0.85
N GLY A 254 -23.23 5.71 0.75
CA GLY A 254 -22.89 6.77 1.70
C GLY A 254 -21.46 7.32 1.54
N ILE A 255 -20.78 7.01 0.45
CA ILE A 255 -19.42 7.50 0.18
C ILE A 255 -19.50 8.92 -0.37
N GLY A 256 -19.01 9.88 0.45
CA GLY A 256 -18.94 11.29 0.07
C GLY A 256 -17.96 11.50 -1.08
N HIS A 257 -18.43 12.14 -2.15
CA HIS A 257 -17.58 12.38 -3.34
C HIS A 257 -17.87 13.73 -3.97
N GLU A 258 -16.89 14.26 -4.67
CA GLU A 258 -16.96 15.50 -5.43
C GLU A 258 -16.40 15.30 -6.85
N ILE A 259 -16.88 16.12 -7.80
CA ILE A 259 -16.33 16.12 -9.16
C ILE A 259 -15.13 17.07 -9.18
N ASP A 260 -13.98 16.54 -9.52
CA ASP A 260 -12.78 17.33 -9.78
C ASP A 260 -12.47 17.33 -11.28
N HIS A 261 -12.83 18.41 -11.96
CA HIS A 261 -12.59 18.57 -13.38
C HIS A 261 -11.11 18.61 -13.78
N GLY A 262 -10.22 18.91 -12.85
CA GLY A 262 -8.77 18.91 -13.03
C GLY A 262 -8.13 17.53 -12.81
N LEU A 263 -8.89 16.57 -12.26
CA LEU A 263 -8.36 15.26 -11.95
C LEU A 263 -8.02 14.49 -13.23
N VAL A 264 -6.73 14.34 -13.48
CA VAL A 264 -6.14 13.46 -14.48
C VAL A 264 -5.16 12.51 -13.80
N ARG A 265 -4.78 11.41 -14.44
CA ARG A 265 -3.86 10.42 -13.88
C ARG A 265 -2.53 10.42 -14.60
N GLY A 266 -1.47 10.07 -13.88
CA GLY A 266 -0.08 10.08 -14.38
C GLY A 266 0.26 8.96 -15.40
N LEU A 267 -0.69 8.11 -15.78
CA LEU A 267 -0.51 7.01 -16.73
C LEU A 267 -1.55 7.15 -17.85
N ASP A 268 -1.16 6.88 -19.08
CA ASP A 268 -1.96 7.22 -20.26
C ASP A 268 -3.09 6.21 -20.57
N TYR A 269 -3.08 5.06 -19.90
CA TYR A 269 -4.07 4.00 -20.13
C TYR A 269 -5.46 4.26 -19.53
N TYR A 270 -5.60 5.25 -18.66
CA TYR A 270 -6.88 5.52 -17.99
C TYR A 270 -7.95 6.00 -18.98
N THR A 271 -9.17 5.48 -18.79
CA THR A 271 -10.38 5.82 -19.54
C THR A 271 -11.54 6.00 -18.56
N ARG A 272 -12.62 6.69 -18.97
CA ARG A 272 -13.84 6.86 -18.16
C ARG A 272 -13.53 7.26 -16.73
N THR A 273 -13.88 6.47 -15.72
CA THR A 273 -13.73 6.81 -14.32
C THR A 273 -12.27 6.93 -13.90
N ALA A 274 -11.93 8.09 -13.34
CA ALA A 274 -10.72 8.32 -12.57
C ALA A 274 -11.11 8.81 -11.17
N PHE A 275 -10.35 8.40 -10.15
CA PHE A 275 -10.61 8.83 -8.78
C PHE A 275 -9.31 9.03 -8.00
N GLU A 276 -9.39 9.91 -7.01
CA GLU A 276 -8.37 10.13 -6.00
C GLU A 276 -9.03 10.28 -4.63
N VAL A 277 -8.45 9.67 -3.61
CA VAL A 277 -8.95 9.75 -2.24
C VAL A 277 -8.06 10.65 -1.42
N HIS A 278 -8.66 11.50 -0.62
CA HIS A 278 -7.99 12.50 0.19
C HIS A 278 -8.37 12.32 1.67
N ASP A 279 -7.43 12.59 2.56
CA ASP A 279 -7.72 12.80 3.97
C ASP A 279 -7.81 14.30 4.24
N ARG A 280 -9.01 14.79 4.54
CA ARG A 280 -9.27 16.22 4.77
C ARG A 280 -8.47 16.80 5.92
N SER A 281 -8.05 15.98 6.88
CA SER A 281 -7.24 16.41 8.01
C SER A 281 -5.79 16.77 7.65
N LEU A 282 -5.30 16.41 6.44
CA LEU A 282 -3.92 16.62 5.99
C LEU A 282 -3.67 17.93 5.20
N GLY A 283 -4.70 18.75 4.98
CA GLY A 283 -4.56 20.02 4.26
C GLY A 283 -4.07 19.84 2.81
N ALA A 284 -3.12 20.65 2.36
CA ALA A 284 -2.67 20.70 0.95
C ALA A 284 -2.00 19.41 0.41
N GLN A 285 -1.60 18.49 1.27
CA GLN A 285 -1.01 17.19 0.89
C GLN A 285 -1.96 16.02 1.19
N SER A 286 -3.25 16.25 1.06
CA SER A 286 -4.31 15.33 1.45
C SER A 286 -4.42 14.06 0.60
N ALA A 287 -3.88 14.03 -0.62
CA ALA A 287 -4.01 12.88 -1.53
C ALA A 287 -3.34 11.62 -0.96
N LEU A 288 -4.13 10.59 -0.77
CA LEU A 288 -3.71 9.29 -0.25
C LEU A 288 -3.31 8.33 -1.37
N GLY A 289 -3.99 8.43 -2.50
CA GLY A 289 -3.79 7.62 -3.70
C GLY A 289 -5.05 7.61 -4.54
N GLY A 290 -5.08 6.77 -5.55
CA GLY A 290 -6.24 6.67 -6.41
C GLY A 290 -6.07 5.64 -7.52
N GLY A 291 -7.04 5.59 -8.40
CA GLY A 291 -7.13 4.63 -9.47
C GLY A 291 -8.02 5.11 -10.60
N GLY A 292 -8.55 4.15 -11.32
CA GLY A 292 -9.49 4.40 -12.40
C GLY A 292 -9.62 3.23 -13.35
N ARG A 293 -10.43 3.42 -14.38
CA ARG A 293 -10.72 2.45 -15.43
C ARG A 293 -9.67 2.51 -16.54
N TYR A 294 -9.37 1.36 -17.15
CA TYR A 294 -8.33 1.20 -18.16
C TYR A 294 -8.76 0.19 -19.26
N ASP A 295 -9.94 0.38 -19.86
CA ASP A 295 -10.58 -0.58 -20.75
C ASP A 295 -9.75 -0.96 -22.00
N GLY A 296 -8.83 -0.09 -22.46
CA GLY A 296 -7.96 -0.37 -23.60
C GLY A 296 -6.63 -1.03 -23.28
N LEU A 297 -6.29 -1.23 -21.99
CA LEU A 297 -4.94 -1.69 -21.62
C LEU A 297 -4.65 -3.12 -22.06
N ILE A 298 -5.58 -4.05 -21.86
CA ILE A 298 -5.41 -5.46 -22.24
C ILE A 298 -5.30 -5.60 -23.76
N GLU A 299 -6.06 -4.82 -24.53
CA GLU A 299 -5.97 -4.77 -25.98
C GLU A 299 -4.62 -4.21 -26.44
N ALA A 300 -4.12 -3.15 -25.82
CA ALA A 300 -2.79 -2.59 -26.10
C ALA A 300 -1.65 -3.59 -25.83
N LEU A 301 -1.86 -4.54 -24.92
CA LEU A 301 -0.94 -5.64 -24.64
C LEU A 301 -1.13 -6.86 -25.57
N GLY A 302 -1.96 -6.75 -26.60
CA GLY A 302 -2.20 -7.79 -27.60
C GLY A 302 -3.29 -8.81 -27.26
N GLY A 303 -4.10 -8.52 -26.22
CA GLY A 303 -5.26 -9.32 -25.86
C GLY A 303 -6.56 -8.87 -26.56
N PRO A 304 -7.68 -9.54 -26.26
CA PRO A 304 -9.00 -9.06 -26.68
C PRO A 304 -9.38 -7.78 -25.90
N ALA A 305 -10.26 -6.95 -26.47
CA ALA A 305 -10.83 -5.81 -25.76
C ALA A 305 -11.51 -6.29 -24.47
N THR A 306 -10.88 -6.00 -23.35
CA THR A 306 -11.31 -6.47 -22.02
C THR A 306 -11.27 -5.30 -21.03
N PRO A 307 -12.42 -4.90 -20.49
CA PRO A 307 -12.46 -3.77 -19.56
C PRO A 307 -11.77 -4.12 -18.24
N GLY A 308 -11.18 -3.08 -17.64
CA GLY A 308 -10.54 -3.20 -16.35
C GLY A 308 -10.64 -1.90 -15.55
N VAL A 309 -10.66 -2.04 -14.24
CA VAL A 309 -10.63 -0.93 -13.28
C VAL A 309 -9.85 -1.34 -12.04
N GLY A 310 -9.03 -0.43 -11.51
CA GLY A 310 -8.20 -0.76 -10.36
C GLY A 310 -7.58 0.46 -9.70
N PHE A 311 -6.81 0.19 -8.66
CA PHE A 311 -6.04 1.20 -7.95
C PHE A 311 -4.71 0.66 -7.43
N SER A 312 -3.82 1.56 -7.05
CA SER A 312 -2.65 1.23 -6.24
C SER A 312 -2.42 2.27 -5.13
N ILE A 313 -2.00 1.76 -3.97
CA ILE A 313 -1.74 2.54 -2.75
C ILE A 313 -0.28 2.34 -2.36
N GLY A 314 0.46 3.43 -2.20
CA GLY A 314 1.84 3.39 -1.70
C GLY A 314 1.87 3.17 -0.19
N LEU A 315 2.26 1.97 0.25
CA LEU A 315 2.22 1.56 1.66
C LEU A 315 3.20 2.35 2.53
N ASP A 316 4.36 2.71 2.00
CA ASP A 316 5.33 3.59 2.69
C ASP A 316 4.69 4.91 3.17
N ARG A 317 3.86 5.51 2.31
CA ARG A 317 3.17 6.76 2.63
C ARG A 317 2.04 6.54 3.65
N VAL A 318 1.28 5.46 3.50
CA VAL A 318 0.23 5.09 4.44
C VAL A 318 0.81 4.92 5.83
N LEU A 319 1.89 4.14 5.97
CA LEU A 319 2.52 3.88 7.27
C LEU A 319 3.09 5.14 7.92
N MET A 320 3.68 6.03 7.13
CA MET A 320 4.13 7.33 7.64
C MET A 320 2.97 8.13 8.24
N MET A 321 1.83 8.18 7.56
CA MET A 321 0.64 8.90 8.03
C MET A 321 -0.01 8.21 9.23
N VAL A 322 -0.11 6.89 9.20
CA VAL A 322 -0.62 6.07 10.32
C VAL A 322 0.22 6.30 11.58
N GLU A 323 1.55 6.39 11.44
CA GLU A 323 2.46 6.71 12.54
C GLU A 323 2.28 8.13 13.07
N GLU A 324 2.23 9.13 12.17
CA GLU A 324 2.02 10.54 12.54
C GLU A 324 0.68 10.76 13.27
N LYS A 325 -0.34 9.98 12.94
CA LYS A 325 -1.67 10.03 13.57
C LYS A 325 -1.83 9.12 14.78
N GLY A 326 -0.85 8.26 15.09
CA GLY A 326 -0.92 7.30 16.19
C GLY A 326 -1.95 6.18 15.98
N TYR A 327 -2.28 5.83 14.75
CA TYR A 327 -3.26 4.78 14.42
C TYR A 327 -2.68 3.36 14.46
N ALA A 328 -1.36 3.22 14.24
CA ALA A 328 -0.72 1.92 14.35
C ALA A 328 -0.71 1.44 15.81
N PRO A 329 -0.97 0.16 16.05
CA PRO A 329 -0.78 -0.39 17.38
C PRO A 329 0.70 -0.30 17.75
N THR A 330 0.96 -0.01 19.02
CA THR A 330 2.31 -0.18 19.54
C THR A 330 2.65 -1.66 19.43
N PRO A 331 3.78 -2.05 18.82
CA PRO A 331 4.21 -3.42 18.82
C PRO A 331 4.21 -3.92 20.27
N SER A 332 3.44 -4.94 20.57
CA SER A 332 3.47 -5.54 21.89
C SER A 332 4.71 -6.43 21.95
N PRO A 333 5.77 -6.03 22.64
CA PRO A 333 6.79 -6.98 22.98
C PRO A 333 6.13 -8.00 23.90
N GLY A 334 6.14 -9.24 23.52
CA GLY A 334 5.38 -10.18 24.30
C GLY A 334 5.83 -11.58 24.03
N GLY A 335 6.68 -12.05 24.85
CA GLY A 335 7.14 -13.42 24.84
C GLY A 335 7.64 -13.78 26.22
N ILE A 336 8.23 -14.94 26.29
CA ILE A 336 8.82 -15.52 27.46
C ILE A 336 10.34 -15.45 27.31
N TYR A 337 11.02 -15.04 28.36
CA TYR A 337 12.46 -15.20 28.44
C TYR A 337 12.79 -16.27 29.48
N ILE A 338 13.49 -17.33 29.09
CA ILE A 338 13.93 -18.36 30.02
C ILE A 338 15.30 -17.96 30.59
N VAL A 339 15.35 -17.78 31.88
CA VAL A 339 16.58 -17.53 32.65
C VAL A 339 17.01 -18.84 33.28
N ALA A 340 18.18 -19.32 32.92
CA ALA A 340 18.74 -20.58 33.43
C ALA A 340 20.06 -20.35 34.15
N MET A 341 20.26 -21.04 35.24
CA MET A 341 21.51 -21.08 36.00
C MET A 341 22.42 -22.21 35.48
N ASP A 342 23.62 -22.35 36.04
CA ASP A 342 24.59 -23.29 35.50
C ASP A 342 24.10 -24.75 35.37
N ALA A 343 23.37 -25.25 36.40
CA ALA A 343 22.87 -26.62 36.38
C ALA A 343 21.66 -26.80 35.43
N THR A 344 20.90 -25.74 35.19
CA THR A 344 19.69 -25.79 34.32
C THR A 344 19.94 -25.25 32.92
N ARG A 345 21.19 -24.85 32.60
CA ARG A 345 21.52 -24.24 31.29
C ARG A 345 21.16 -25.10 30.08
N LEU A 346 21.35 -26.41 30.18
CA LEU A 346 20.98 -27.35 29.11
C LEU A 346 19.46 -27.62 29.03
N VAL A 347 18.71 -27.25 30.07
CA VAL A 347 17.25 -27.39 30.11
C VAL A 347 16.57 -26.26 29.35
N ALA A 348 17.12 -25.05 29.39
CA ALA A 348 16.53 -23.88 28.75
C ALA A 348 16.22 -24.08 27.26
N PRO A 349 17.13 -24.58 26.38
CA PRO A 349 16.82 -24.84 24.98
C PRO A 349 15.76 -25.94 24.79
N MET A 350 15.68 -26.91 25.68
CA MET A 350 14.66 -27.99 25.62
C MET A 350 13.27 -27.41 25.90
N LEU A 351 13.13 -26.66 26.98
CA LEU A 351 11.86 -25.98 27.32
C LEU A 351 11.49 -24.93 26.27
N ALA A 352 12.46 -24.13 25.81
CA ALA A 352 12.22 -23.17 24.75
C ALA A 352 11.66 -23.84 23.49
N ARG A 353 12.24 -24.99 23.08
CA ARG A 353 11.73 -25.75 21.93
C ARG A 353 10.29 -26.24 22.13
N ALA A 354 9.96 -26.72 23.31
CA ALA A 354 8.61 -27.17 23.62
C ALA A 354 7.60 -26.01 23.61
N LEU A 355 7.93 -24.92 24.31
CA LEU A 355 7.06 -23.75 24.44
C LEU A 355 6.91 -22.96 23.14
N ARG A 356 7.88 -23.01 22.23
CA ARG A 356 7.84 -22.36 20.91
C ARG A 356 6.77 -22.91 19.98
N GLN A 357 6.10 -23.99 20.32
CA GLN A 357 4.92 -24.48 19.60
C GLN A 357 3.72 -23.52 19.77
N VAL A 358 3.70 -22.73 20.85
CA VAL A 358 2.59 -21.86 21.22
C VAL A 358 3.03 -20.41 21.46
N TYR A 359 4.22 -20.19 22.01
CA TYR A 359 4.70 -18.88 22.46
C TYR A 359 5.97 -18.44 21.73
N THR A 360 6.20 -17.14 21.71
CA THR A 360 7.54 -16.59 21.43
C THR A 360 8.42 -16.77 22.66
N VAL A 361 9.55 -17.46 22.49
CA VAL A 361 10.44 -17.79 23.62
C VAL A 361 11.88 -17.51 23.26
N ASP A 362 12.56 -16.76 24.13
CA ASP A 362 13.98 -16.51 24.05
C ASP A 362 14.71 -16.99 25.31
N TYR A 363 16.02 -17.17 25.23
CA TYR A 363 16.89 -17.55 26.33
C TYR A 363 18.32 -17.14 26.06
N ASP A 364 19.19 -17.19 27.08
CA ASP A 364 20.58 -16.79 26.95
C ASP A 364 21.39 -17.80 26.15
N LEU A 365 22.05 -17.34 25.08
CA LEU A 365 22.90 -18.15 24.21
C LEU A 365 24.39 -18.11 24.64
N GLU A 366 24.77 -17.20 25.54
CA GLU A 366 26.17 -16.95 25.88
C GLU A 366 26.59 -17.44 27.28
N GLY A 367 25.64 -17.95 28.06
CA GLY A 367 25.89 -18.42 29.42
C GLY A 367 26.14 -17.29 30.42
N ARG A 368 25.48 -16.16 30.21
CA ARG A 368 25.57 -15.00 31.12
C ARG A 368 24.92 -15.28 32.47
N GLY A 369 25.37 -14.57 33.52
CA GLY A 369 24.79 -14.70 34.82
C GLY A 369 23.37 -14.09 34.95
N LEU A 370 22.64 -14.41 36.01
CA LEU A 370 21.25 -14.05 36.27
C LEU A 370 20.92 -12.58 35.94
N ASN A 371 21.68 -11.63 36.47
CA ASN A 371 21.41 -10.19 36.30
C ASN A 371 21.52 -9.76 34.81
N ALA A 372 22.43 -10.37 34.03
CA ALA A 372 22.59 -10.06 32.63
C ALA A 372 21.42 -10.66 31.81
N GLN A 373 20.98 -11.85 32.15
CA GLN A 373 19.82 -12.51 31.53
C GLN A 373 18.53 -11.73 31.83
N MET A 374 18.31 -11.29 33.06
CA MET A 374 17.16 -10.47 33.44
C MET A 374 17.14 -9.11 32.69
N LYS A 375 18.30 -8.46 32.53
CA LYS A 375 18.42 -7.24 31.72
C LYS A 375 18.14 -7.50 30.23
N ALA A 376 18.54 -8.67 29.73
CA ALA A 376 18.25 -9.06 28.37
C ALA A 376 16.75 -9.30 28.15
N ALA A 377 16.08 -9.95 29.08
CA ALA A 377 14.64 -10.15 29.08
C ALA A 377 13.87 -8.82 29.06
N ASP A 378 14.23 -7.89 29.93
CA ASP A 378 13.62 -6.56 29.99
C ASP A 378 13.87 -5.75 28.73
N LYS A 379 15.12 -5.68 28.26
CA LYS A 379 15.50 -5.00 27.01
C LYS A 379 14.85 -5.62 25.78
N GLY A 380 14.69 -6.95 25.76
CA GLY A 380 14.00 -7.70 24.70
C GLY A 380 12.48 -7.57 24.78
N GLY A 381 11.95 -6.92 25.84
CA GLY A 381 10.53 -6.67 26.02
C GLY A 381 9.73 -7.93 26.34
N ALA A 382 10.33 -8.92 26.97
CA ALA A 382 9.59 -10.10 27.43
C ALA A 382 8.46 -9.69 28.40
N ARG A 383 7.28 -10.32 28.26
CA ARG A 383 6.18 -10.13 29.21
C ARG A 383 6.37 -11.02 30.45
N ALA A 384 6.90 -12.21 30.25
CA ALA A 384 7.16 -13.15 31.30
C ALA A 384 8.63 -13.59 31.30
N VAL A 385 9.17 -13.77 32.48
CA VAL A 385 10.44 -14.47 32.70
C VAL A 385 10.16 -15.78 33.38
N MET A 386 10.72 -16.86 32.85
CA MET A 386 10.73 -18.18 33.46
C MET A 386 12.11 -18.42 34.07
N LEU A 387 12.20 -18.44 35.38
CA LEU A 387 13.45 -18.69 36.10
C LEU A 387 13.56 -20.18 36.39
N LEU A 388 14.65 -20.78 35.95
CA LEU A 388 15.01 -22.18 36.22
C LEU A 388 16.04 -22.20 37.31
N GLY A 389 15.58 -22.03 38.57
CA GLY A 389 16.42 -22.20 39.75
C GLY A 389 16.73 -23.70 39.96
N ASP A 390 17.92 -23.98 40.49
CA ASP A 390 18.39 -25.37 40.66
C ASP A 390 17.50 -26.14 41.64
N GLU A 391 17.08 -25.50 42.77
CA GLU A 391 16.22 -26.13 43.77
C GLU A 391 14.78 -26.35 43.26
N GLU A 392 14.21 -25.34 42.59
CA GLU A 392 12.86 -25.40 42.00
C GLU A 392 12.83 -26.50 40.92
N TRP A 393 13.84 -26.53 40.07
CA TRP A 393 13.94 -27.51 39.00
C TRP A 393 14.00 -28.95 39.56
N GLN A 394 14.74 -29.19 40.67
CA GLN A 394 14.80 -30.48 41.33
C GLN A 394 13.44 -30.93 41.91
N ARG A 395 12.59 -29.96 42.26
CA ARG A 395 11.21 -30.24 42.73
C ARG A 395 10.19 -30.37 41.59
N GLY A 396 10.62 -30.20 40.34
CA GLY A 396 9.71 -30.18 39.19
C GLY A 396 8.92 -28.90 39.08
N GLU A 397 9.50 -27.78 39.51
CA GLU A 397 8.87 -26.48 39.55
C GLU A 397 9.71 -25.44 38.78
N VAL A 398 9.08 -24.33 38.37
CA VAL A 398 9.73 -23.14 37.81
C VAL A 398 9.13 -21.89 38.45
N VAL A 399 9.88 -20.81 38.41
CA VAL A 399 9.37 -19.52 38.89
C VAL A 399 9.01 -18.67 37.68
N LEU A 400 7.75 -18.26 37.58
CA LEU A 400 7.27 -17.31 36.57
C LEU A 400 7.18 -15.92 37.18
N LYS A 401 7.75 -14.93 36.46
CA LYS A 401 7.69 -13.51 36.84
C LYS A 401 7.09 -12.71 35.68
N GLU A 402 6.02 -11.99 35.93
CA GLU A 402 5.49 -11.00 35.03
C GLU A 402 6.31 -9.71 35.15
N LEU A 403 6.97 -9.29 34.06
CA LEU A 403 7.85 -8.12 34.10
C LEU A 403 7.11 -6.79 34.27
N ARG A 404 5.88 -6.68 33.78
CA ARG A 404 5.08 -5.45 33.88
C ARG A 404 4.66 -5.14 35.32
N THR A 405 4.20 -6.14 36.04
CA THR A 405 3.69 -5.98 37.43
C THR A 405 4.74 -6.29 38.49
N GLY A 406 5.77 -7.06 38.13
CA GLY A 406 6.75 -7.61 39.05
C GLY A 406 6.23 -8.83 39.84
N ALA A 407 4.97 -9.25 39.61
CA ALA A 407 4.40 -10.41 40.27
C ALA A 407 5.18 -11.68 39.93
N GLN A 408 5.37 -12.53 40.94
CA GLN A 408 6.14 -13.76 40.83
C GLN A 408 5.38 -14.91 41.47
N GLN A 409 5.39 -16.07 40.83
CA GLN A 409 4.77 -17.29 41.35
C GLN A 409 5.61 -18.52 41.01
N THR A 410 5.65 -19.49 41.90
CA THR A 410 6.21 -20.81 41.61
C THR A 410 5.13 -21.70 41.08
N VAL A 411 5.38 -22.40 39.97
CA VAL A 411 4.42 -23.27 39.32
C VAL A 411 5.05 -24.61 39.00
N PRO A 412 4.30 -25.74 39.11
CA PRO A 412 4.79 -27.05 38.69
C PRO A 412 4.93 -27.10 37.16
N LEU A 413 5.79 -27.98 36.66
CA LEU A 413 6.09 -28.09 35.21
C LEU A 413 4.85 -28.40 34.36
N ASP A 414 3.90 -29.17 34.86
CA ASP A 414 2.64 -29.51 34.20
C ASP A 414 1.63 -28.35 34.17
N GLY A 415 1.79 -27.34 35.00
CA GLY A 415 0.96 -26.14 35.08
C GLY A 415 1.52 -24.91 34.33
N ILE A 416 2.68 -25.04 33.66
CA ILE A 416 3.37 -23.90 33.03
C ILE A 416 2.52 -23.22 31.97
N VAL A 417 1.90 -23.98 31.06
CA VAL A 417 1.14 -23.42 29.94
C VAL A 417 -0.03 -22.59 30.45
N GLU A 418 -0.81 -23.12 31.37
CA GLU A 418 -1.95 -22.40 31.96
C GLU A 418 -1.52 -21.12 32.72
N ALA A 419 -0.40 -21.17 33.42
CA ALA A 419 0.14 -20.00 34.11
C ALA A 419 0.69 -18.94 33.16
N LEU A 420 1.31 -19.36 32.05
CA LEU A 420 1.80 -18.48 31.00
C LEU A 420 0.64 -17.82 30.25
N ASP A 421 -0.42 -18.55 29.93
CA ASP A 421 -1.62 -18.00 29.28
C ASP A 421 -2.22 -16.88 30.11
N ARG A 422 -2.33 -17.07 31.43
CA ARG A 422 -2.78 -16.02 32.35
C ARG A 422 -1.93 -14.75 32.29
N ILE A 423 -0.60 -14.88 32.18
CA ILE A 423 0.30 -13.75 32.08
C ILE A 423 0.26 -13.10 30.70
N LEU A 424 0.29 -13.91 29.62
CA LEU A 424 0.50 -13.41 28.26
C LEU A 424 -0.79 -12.95 27.59
N LEU A 425 -1.90 -13.65 27.81
CA LEU A 425 -3.20 -13.23 27.27
C LEU A 425 -3.79 -12.09 28.11
N GLY A 426 -3.27 -11.88 29.33
CA GLY A 426 -3.88 -11.08 30.34
C GLY A 426 -5.26 -11.67 30.62
N GLU A 427 -5.47 -12.47 31.64
CA GLU A 427 -6.83 -12.49 32.13
C GLU A 427 -7.21 -11.01 32.27
N MET A 428 -8.16 -10.59 31.47
CA MET A 428 -8.97 -9.45 31.77
C MET A 428 -9.63 -9.81 33.10
N ASN A 429 -8.92 -9.58 34.20
CA ASN A 429 -9.55 -9.37 35.45
C ASN A 429 -10.40 -8.12 35.28
N GLY A 430 -11.58 -8.32 34.66
CA GLY A 430 -12.72 -7.52 34.96
C GLY A 430 -12.92 -7.60 36.46
N THR A 431 -12.25 -6.71 37.16
CA THR A 431 -12.86 -6.10 38.31
C THR A 431 -14.02 -5.32 37.74
N GLU A 432 -15.19 -5.97 37.73
CA GLU A 432 -16.45 -5.28 37.95
C GLU A 432 -16.18 -4.30 39.09
N ALA A 433 -15.93 -3.04 38.75
CA ALA A 433 -16.19 -1.94 39.65
C ALA A 433 -17.71 -1.84 39.67
N GLY A 434 -18.32 -2.56 40.59
CA GLY A 434 -19.67 -2.33 41.00
C GLY A 434 -19.79 -0.93 41.62
N GLU A 435 -20.99 -0.42 41.43
CA GLU A 435 -21.67 0.76 41.99
C GLU A 435 -21.28 2.12 41.42
#